data_1eb06070b632cbc88e85e953e6c35bb7
#
_entry.id   1eb06070b632cbc88e85e953e6c35bb7
#
_cell.length_a   1.000
_cell.length_b   1.000
_cell.length_c   1.000
_cell.angle_alpha   90.00
_cell.angle_beta   90.00
_cell.angle_gamma   90.00
#
_symmetry.space_group_name_H-M   'P 1'
#
loop_
_entity.id
_entity.type
_entity.pdbx_description
1 polymer ?
#
loop_
_entity_poly.entity_id
_entity_poly.type
_entity_poly.pdbx_seq_one_letter_code
_entity_poly.pdbx_strand_id
1 'polypeptide(L)'
;LDFKADRTERVAANPDCTIPSICLQAKVGKGFVVLASEEMPKRILFVDDEPSIRAIYEMLPPFLGDDYSVLTASGGEEALAMFEREPFDLVVSDLTMPRMTGIELLTEVSKRNPGTARIVVSGFADEVTAAKCLMIAHRYFTKPFSPTDLSQVIVSLCDARTFAANDKIREYVGRIDAIPTLSKTYLELTKALRSHTLPLRDISAIIEQDLALTAKVLQTVNSVRFAPARRIQSVFDAVQMIGFEVVRALVLSIQVFEFCHHTSKTELFQTVWSHSLRTAVRAKRIAAYEDLPYELCDETFLLGLLHDIGKVVLGASCSEDYQKLWVTHRDNSAALVDAESRMFGADHAHVGAFLLRLWGLPEEVAQAVQMHHSIGAVEFTQFNPQLALHLAQELAPGRQQANLALGVIQDLGLESHLPMWETIVHRDSDYVAASVED
;
A
#
# COMPACT_ATOMS: atom_id res chain seq x y z
N LEU A 1 -42.38 -18.80 -42.16
CA LEU A 1 -42.66 -19.65 -40.98
C LEU A 1 -42.61 -18.76 -39.73
N ASP A 2 -43.79 -18.53 -39.20
CA ASP A 2 -44.09 -17.69 -38.04
C ASP A 2 -43.35 -18.11 -36.78
N PHE A 3 -42.88 -17.13 -36.02
CA PHE A 3 -42.69 -17.28 -34.58
C PHE A 3 -43.38 -16.15 -33.82
N LYS A 4 -44.38 -16.53 -33.05
CA LYS A 4 -45.24 -15.71 -32.23
C LYS A 4 -44.43 -15.07 -31.08
N ALA A 5 -44.74 -13.80 -30.82
CA ALA A 5 -44.43 -13.10 -29.58
C ALA A 5 -45.10 -13.78 -28.39
N ASP A 6 -44.38 -14.05 -27.32
CA ASP A 6 -44.95 -14.47 -26.05
C ASP A 6 -44.63 -13.42 -24.95
N ARG A 7 -45.62 -13.26 -24.13
CA ARG A 7 -45.96 -12.22 -23.17
C ARG A 7 -44.88 -11.85 -22.16
N THR A 8 -44.67 -10.58 -21.98
CA THR A 8 -44.09 -9.96 -20.80
C THR A 8 -45.09 -10.01 -19.64
N GLU A 9 -44.83 -10.82 -18.63
CA GLU A 9 -45.46 -10.67 -17.31
C GLU A 9 -44.80 -9.50 -16.55
N ARG A 10 -45.62 -8.51 -16.26
CA ARG A 10 -45.27 -7.43 -15.31
C ARG A 10 -45.38 -7.98 -13.89
N VAL A 11 -44.27 -8.14 -13.22
CA VAL A 11 -44.24 -8.31 -11.75
C VAL A 11 -44.34 -6.94 -11.12
N ALA A 12 -45.40 -6.76 -10.31
CA ALA A 12 -45.66 -5.54 -9.58
C ALA A 12 -44.57 -5.31 -8.51
N ALA A 13 -44.01 -4.11 -8.51
CA ALA A 13 -43.03 -3.68 -7.50
C ALA A 13 -43.73 -3.42 -6.17
N ASN A 14 -43.19 -3.94 -5.09
CA ASN A 14 -43.57 -3.67 -3.70
C ASN A 14 -42.82 -2.42 -3.21
N PRO A 15 -43.47 -1.38 -2.69
CA PRO A 15 -42.82 -0.08 -2.45
C PRO A 15 -41.98 0.04 -1.18
N ASP A 16 -41.76 -1.04 -0.39
CA ASP A 16 -41.12 -0.95 0.93
C ASP A 16 -39.78 -1.70 1.06
N CYS A 17 -39.07 -1.93 -0.06
CA CYS A 17 -37.77 -2.59 0.01
C CYS A 17 -36.66 -1.66 -0.48
N THR A 18 -36.01 -0.94 0.44
CA THR A 18 -34.75 -0.22 0.21
C THR A 18 -33.61 -1.25 0.13
N ILE A 19 -33.34 -1.76 -1.08
CA ILE A 19 -32.15 -2.56 -1.37
C ILE A 19 -31.13 -1.65 -2.04
N PRO A 20 -29.87 -1.61 -1.57
CA PRO A 20 -28.81 -0.87 -2.25
C PRO A 20 -28.51 -1.50 -3.61
N SER A 21 -28.25 -0.67 -4.57
CA SER A 21 -27.99 -0.88 -5.99
C SER A 21 -27.34 -2.23 -6.34
N ILE A 22 -28.15 -3.16 -6.86
CA ILE A 22 -27.68 -4.40 -7.48
C ILE A 22 -27.32 -4.08 -8.92
N CYS A 23 -26.09 -4.37 -9.31
CA CYS A 23 -25.61 -4.30 -10.67
C CYS A 23 -26.43 -5.25 -11.58
N LEU A 24 -27.31 -4.71 -12.40
CA LEU A 24 -28.09 -5.49 -13.40
C LEU A 24 -27.18 -5.73 -14.62
N GLN A 25 -26.71 -6.95 -14.78
CA GLN A 25 -26.04 -7.39 -16.00
C GLN A 25 -27.10 -7.79 -17.03
N ALA A 26 -27.24 -7.02 -18.09
CA ALA A 26 -28.04 -7.41 -19.26
C ALA A 26 -27.11 -7.96 -20.36
N LYS A 27 -27.37 -9.18 -20.80
CA LYS A 27 -26.62 -9.85 -21.88
C LYS A 27 -27.28 -9.53 -23.21
N VAL A 28 -26.65 -8.70 -24.04
CA VAL A 28 -27.13 -8.42 -25.41
C VAL A 28 -25.98 -8.74 -26.39
N GLY A 29 -26.11 -9.88 -27.10
CA GLY A 29 -25.16 -10.26 -28.15
C GLY A 29 -23.74 -10.56 -27.64
N LYS A 30 -22.77 -10.84 -28.52
CA LYS A 30 -21.37 -11.18 -28.17
C LYS A 30 -20.55 -9.98 -27.66
N GLY A 31 -21.05 -9.24 -26.71
CA GLY A 31 -20.34 -8.14 -26.03
C GLY A 31 -21.03 -7.83 -24.70
N PHE A 32 -20.26 -7.64 -23.65
CA PHE A 32 -20.76 -7.10 -22.39
C PHE A 32 -20.84 -5.57 -22.51
N VAL A 33 -22.03 -5.01 -22.41
CA VAL A 33 -22.19 -3.57 -22.17
C VAL A 33 -22.24 -3.40 -20.66
N VAL A 34 -21.18 -2.88 -20.08
CA VAL A 34 -21.19 -2.36 -18.71
C VAL A 34 -21.97 -1.04 -18.80
N LEU A 35 -23.22 -1.05 -18.32
CA LEU A 35 -23.89 0.23 -18.06
C LEU A 35 -23.11 0.90 -16.92
N ALA A 36 -22.44 2.00 -17.22
CA ALA A 36 -21.82 2.83 -16.21
C ALA A 36 -22.91 3.21 -15.19
N SER A 37 -22.81 2.76 -13.96
CA SER A 37 -23.52 3.37 -12.86
C SER A 37 -23.07 4.84 -12.83
N GLU A 38 -23.97 5.79 -12.77
CA GLU A 38 -23.64 7.18 -12.44
C GLU A 38 -23.02 7.14 -11.03
N GLU A 39 -21.71 7.01 -10.95
CA GLU A 39 -20.99 7.10 -9.67
C GLU A 39 -21.17 8.53 -9.19
N MET A 40 -21.70 8.69 -7.98
CA MET A 40 -21.81 10.00 -7.36
C MET A 40 -20.43 10.63 -7.22
N PRO A 41 -20.27 11.94 -7.47
CA PRO A 41 -18.98 12.60 -7.39
C PRO A 41 -18.35 12.40 -6.00
N LYS A 42 -17.06 12.13 -5.95
CA LYS A 42 -16.27 11.99 -4.72
C LYS A 42 -16.26 13.33 -3.98
N ARG A 43 -16.63 13.31 -2.72
CA ARG A 43 -16.83 14.51 -1.91
C ARG A 43 -15.61 14.82 -1.07
N ILE A 44 -15.06 16.01 -1.25
CA ILE A 44 -13.87 16.50 -0.56
C ILE A 44 -14.24 17.70 0.30
N LEU A 45 -13.89 17.64 1.59
CA LEU A 45 -14.05 18.76 2.53
C LEU A 45 -12.68 19.38 2.83
N PHE A 46 -12.51 20.65 2.50
CA PHE A 46 -11.35 21.44 2.89
C PHE A 46 -11.67 22.32 4.09
N VAL A 47 -10.79 22.32 5.09
CA VAL A 47 -10.99 23.03 6.35
C VAL A 47 -9.78 23.91 6.65
N ASP A 48 -10.00 25.22 6.68
CA ASP A 48 -8.95 26.21 6.95
C ASP A 48 -9.60 27.48 7.46
N ASP A 49 -9.08 28.11 8.51
CA ASP A 49 -9.63 29.35 9.08
C ASP A 49 -9.27 30.57 8.24
N GLU A 50 -8.20 30.50 7.40
CA GLU A 50 -7.80 31.60 6.53
C GLU A 50 -8.66 31.67 5.25
N PRO A 51 -9.43 32.77 5.01
CA PRO A 51 -10.24 32.92 3.80
C PRO A 51 -9.45 32.85 2.49
N SER A 52 -8.19 33.34 2.52
CA SER A 52 -7.28 33.29 1.36
C SER A 52 -6.92 31.89 0.93
N ILE A 53 -6.74 30.98 1.87
CA ILE A 53 -6.44 29.57 1.61
C ILE A 53 -7.70 28.84 1.14
N ARG A 54 -8.87 29.10 1.75
CA ARG A 54 -10.12 28.53 1.26
C ARG A 54 -10.41 28.92 -0.20
N ALA A 55 -10.13 30.17 -0.58
CA ALA A 55 -10.25 30.60 -1.99
C ALA A 55 -9.36 29.79 -2.94
N ILE A 56 -8.17 29.35 -2.49
CA ILE A 56 -7.30 28.45 -3.28
C ILE A 56 -7.96 27.07 -3.42
N TYR A 57 -8.56 26.53 -2.37
CA TYR A 57 -9.23 25.24 -2.44
C TYR A 57 -10.45 25.26 -3.37
N GLU A 58 -11.20 26.37 -3.39
CA GLU A 58 -12.32 26.58 -4.32
C GLU A 58 -11.91 26.66 -5.79
N MET A 59 -10.62 26.90 -6.07
CA MET A 59 -10.04 26.87 -7.41
C MET A 59 -9.54 25.49 -7.85
N LEU A 60 -9.58 24.46 -6.98
CA LEU A 60 -9.07 23.12 -7.31
C LEU A 60 -9.96 22.28 -8.25
N PRO A 61 -11.30 22.42 -8.34
CA PRO A 61 -12.12 21.58 -9.19
C PRO A 61 -11.61 21.41 -10.63
N PRO A 62 -11.09 22.43 -11.33
CA PRO A 62 -10.53 22.26 -12.67
C PRO A 62 -9.32 21.35 -12.76
N PHE A 63 -8.61 21.15 -11.65
CA PHE A 63 -7.44 20.24 -11.53
C PHE A 63 -7.81 18.84 -11.10
N LEU A 64 -9.00 18.66 -10.49
CA LEU A 64 -9.50 17.39 -10.01
C LEU A 64 -10.35 16.66 -11.04
N GLY A 65 -11.11 17.39 -11.86
CA GLY A 65 -12.07 16.85 -12.84
C GLY A 65 -13.51 16.81 -12.31
N ASP A 66 -14.43 16.43 -13.19
CA ASP A 66 -15.89 16.49 -12.97
C ASP A 66 -16.38 15.44 -11.92
N ASP A 67 -15.56 14.44 -11.65
CA ASP A 67 -15.88 13.36 -10.70
C ASP A 67 -15.71 13.76 -9.22
N TYR A 68 -15.40 15.05 -8.96
CA TYR A 68 -15.10 15.53 -7.62
C TYR A 68 -15.99 16.72 -7.24
N SER A 69 -16.53 16.67 -6.02
CA SER A 69 -17.28 17.77 -5.39
C SER A 69 -16.47 18.34 -4.23
N VAL A 70 -16.12 19.62 -4.31
CA VAL A 70 -15.32 20.34 -3.31
C VAL A 70 -16.23 21.20 -2.45
N LEU A 71 -16.09 21.05 -1.12
CA LEU A 71 -16.72 21.92 -0.14
C LEU A 71 -15.65 22.49 0.80
N THR A 72 -15.90 23.68 1.35
CA THR A 72 -14.99 24.33 2.28
C THR A 72 -15.69 24.61 3.62
N ALA A 73 -14.92 24.58 4.71
CA ALA A 73 -15.34 24.99 6.04
C ALA A 73 -14.32 25.93 6.68
N SER A 74 -14.79 26.88 7.48
CA SER A 74 -13.94 27.89 8.13
C SER A 74 -13.31 27.44 9.44
N GLY A 75 -13.53 26.19 9.86
CA GLY A 75 -12.99 25.61 11.07
C GLY A 75 -13.57 24.24 11.41
N GLY A 76 -12.98 23.60 12.42
CA GLY A 76 -13.29 22.22 12.76
C GLY A 76 -14.72 21.97 13.19
N GLU A 77 -15.35 22.90 13.93
CA GLU A 77 -16.74 22.75 14.38
C GLU A 77 -17.73 22.77 13.19
N GLU A 78 -17.54 23.68 12.24
CA GLU A 78 -18.33 23.75 11.01
C GLU A 78 -18.13 22.49 10.16
N ALA A 79 -16.88 22.04 10.02
CA ALA A 79 -16.54 20.83 9.31
C ALA A 79 -17.25 19.61 9.90
N LEU A 80 -17.26 19.43 11.23
CA LEU A 80 -17.98 18.33 11.89
C LEU A 80 -19.49 18.42 11.68
N ALA A 81 -20.08 19.61 11.72
CA ALA A 81 -21.50 19.80 11.47
C ALA A 81 -21.88 19.45 10.01
N MET A 82 -20.98 19.70 9.04
CA MET A 82 -21.16 19.27 7.65
C MET A 82 -21.01 17.74 7.54
N PHE A 83 -20.02 17.16 8.23
CA PHE A 83 -19.75 15.74 8.23
C PHE A 83 -20.89 14.90 8.85
N GLU A 84 -21.67 15.48 9.77
CA GLU A 84 -22.87 14.84 10.34
C GLU A 84 -24.04 14.75 9.36
N ARG A 85 -24.11 15.68 8.42
CA ARG A 85 -25.19 15.74 7.43
C ARG A 85 -24.95 14.83 6.24
N GLU A 86 -23.69 14.72 5.81
CA GLU A 86 -23.32 14.03 4.60
C GLU A 86 -21.91 13.42 4.71
N PRO A 87 -21.71 12.22 4.19
CA PRO A 87 -20.39 11.59 4.21
C PRO A 87 -19.43 12.30 3.24
N PHE A 88 -18.14 12.34 3.61
CA PHE A 88 -17.05 12.81 2.76
C PHE A 88 -16.05 11.68 2.49
N ASP A 89 -15.53 11.67 1.28
CA ASP A 89 -14.50 10.73 0.86
C ASP A 89 -13.11 11.13 1.38
N LEU A 90 -12.88 12.44 1.45
CA LEU A 90 -11.63 13.02 1.91
C LEU A 90 -11.88 14.28 2.73
N VAL A 91 -11.12 14.42 3.81
CA VAL A 91 -11.02 15.68 4.58
C VAL A 91 -9.58 16.17 4.52
N VAL A 92 -9.40 17.42 4.09
CA VAL A 92 -8.13 18.14 4.08
C VAL A 92 -8.24 19.25 5.12
N SER A 93 -7.42 19.23 6.16
CA SER A 93 -7.52 20.18 7.26
C SER A 93 -6.22 20.93 7.50
N ASP A 94 -6.33 22.26 7.72
CA ASP A 94 -5.23 22.97 8.38
C ASP A 94 -5.02 22.39 9.78
N LEU A 95 -3.77 22.45 10.23
CA LEU A 95 -3.37 21.97 11.54
C LEU A 95 -3.82 22.88 12.66
N THR A 96 -3.59 24.20 12.45
CA THR A 96 -3.70 25.22 13.49
C THR A 96 -4.90 26.10 13.22
N MET A 97 -6.03 25.74 13.81
CA MET A 97 -7.28 26.51 13.70
C MET A 97 -7.80 26.92 15.08
N PRO A 98 -8.53 28.05 15.19
CA PRO A 98 -9.20 28.45 16.43
C PRO A 98 -10.21 27.40 16.91
N ARG A 99 -10.36 27.26 18.23
CA ARG A 99 -11.32 26.40 18.93
C ARG A 99 -11.07 24.90 18.75
N MET A 100 -10.95 24.41 17.54
CA MET A 100 -10.70 23.01 17.24
C MET A 100 -9.53 22.89 16.26
N THR A 101 -8.47 22.22 16.68
CA THR A 101 -7.29 21.94 15.85
C THR A 101 -7.58 20.91 14.78
N GLY A 102 -6.78 20.88 13.70
CA GLY A 102 -6.91 19.87 12.67
C GLY A 102 -6.70 18.44 13.19
N ILE A 103 -5.86 18.25 14.22
CA ILE A 103 -5.69 16.93 14.87
C ILE A 103 -6.98 16.49 15.55
N GLU A 104 -7.62 17.37 16.31
CA GLU A 104 -8.88 17.06 16.99
C GLU A 104 -9.98 16.77 15.98
N LEU A 105 -10.11 17.58 14.93
CA LEU A 105 -11.05 17.37 13.85
C LEU A 105 -10.85 16.00 13.18
N LEU A 106 -9.63 15.69 12.72
CA LEU A 106 -9.36 14.46 11.99
C LEU A 106 -9.46 13.23 12.90
N THR A 107 -9.23 13.38 14.21
CA THR A 107 -9.49 12.32 15.20
C THR A 107 -10.99 12.01 15.27
N GLU A 108 -11.85 13.04 15.34
CA GLU A 108 -13.29 12.85 15.36
C GLU A 108 -13.82 12.27 14.03
N VAL A 109 -13.27 12.72 12.89
CA VAL A 109 -13.58 12.16 11.57
C VAL A 109 -13.21 10.67 11.53
N SER A 110 -12.02 10.29 12.05
CA SER A 110 -11.57 8.90 12.09
C SER A 110 -12.49 8.01 12.92
N LYS A 111 -12.97 8.48 14.07
CA LYS A 111 -13.90 7.75 14.94
C LYS A 111 -15.27 7.55 14.29
N ARG A 112 -15.80 8.58 13.60
CA ARG A 112 -17.13 8.55 13.00
C ARG A 112 -17.19 7.79 11.68
N ASN A 113 -16.19 7.98 10.84
CA ASN A 113 -16.04 7.26 9.57
C ASN A 113 -14.55 6.96 9.32
N PRO A 114 -14.04 5.83 9.80
CA PRO A 114 -12.67 5.40 9.60
C PRO A 114 -12.28 5.36 8.11
N GLY A 115 -13.23 5.06 7.25
CA GLY A 115 -13.04 5.01 5.82
C GLY A 115 -12.78 6.37 5.14
N THR A 116 -12.99 7.52 5.78
CA THR A 116 -12.69 8.83 5.19
C THR A 116 -11.19 9.05 5.12
N ALA A 117 -10.66 9.40 3.93
CA ALA A 117 -9.26 9.79 3.78
C ALA A 117 -9.00 11.12 4.52
N ARG A 118 -7.80 11.28 5.06
CA ARG A 118 -7.44 12.43 5.90
C ARG A 118 -6.10 13.00 5.47
N ILE A 119 -6.06 14.30 5.17
CA ILE A 119 -4.85 15.06 4.86
C ILE A 119 -4.72 16.20 5.85
N VAL A 120 -3.52 16.42 6.37
CA VAL A 120 -3.14 17.63 7.11
C VAL A 120 -2.34 18.54 6.20
N VAL A 121 -2.66 19.84 6.21
CA VAL A 121 -1.89 20.89 5.57
C VAL A 121 -1.43 21.86 6.65
N SER A 122 -0.12 22.20 6.73
CA SER A 122 0.39 23.09 7.77
C SER A 122 1.56 23.94 7.30
N GLY A 123 1.62 25.19 7.79
CA GLY A 123 2.73 26.09 7.51
C GLY A 123 3.98 25.78 8.33
N PHE A 124 3.79 25.34 9.57
CA PHE A 124 4.87 24.97 10.49
C PHE A 124 4.31 24.03 11.56
N ALA A 125 4.95 22.91 11.77
CA ALA A 125 4.67 22.05 12.92
C ALA A 125 5.97 21.75 13.62
N ASP A 126 5.98 21.87 14.96
CA ASP A 126 7.07 21.33 15.76
C ASP A 126 7.08 19.78 15.63
N GLU A 127 8.20 19.17 16.02
CA GLU A 127 8.41 17.72 15.85
C GLU A 127 7.34 16.87 16.53
N VAL A 128 6.84 17.27 17.69
CA VAL A 128 5.84 16.53 18.47
C VAL A 128 4.48 16.61 17.78
N THR A 129 4.13 17.78 17.28
CA THR A 129 2.87 18.03 16.56
C THR A 129 2.87 17.32 15.21
N ALA A 130 3.98 17.35 14.47
CA ALA A 130 4.13 16.61 13.23
C ALA A 130 3.96 15.09 13.46
N ALA A 131 4.56 14.53 14.52
CA ALA A 131 4.39 13.13 14.88
C ALA A 131 2.92 12.77 15.19
N LYS A 132 2.19 13.64 15.91
CA LYS A 132 0.76 13.42 16.17
C LYS A 132 -0.08 13.48 14.90
N CYS A 133 0.22 14.41 14.00
CA CYS A 133 -0.45 14.50 12.69
C CYS A 133 -0.29 13.20 11.90
N LEU A 134 0.92 12.66 11.91
CA LEU A 134 1.24 11.42 11.23
C LEU A 134 0.46 10.21 11.78
N MET A 135 0.02 10.22 13.02
CA MET A 135 -0.80 9.15 13.60
C MET A 135 -2.27 9.19 13.19
N ILE A 136 -2.75 10.29 12.61
CA ILE A 136 -4.18 10.51 12.35
C ILE A 136 -4.44 10.74 10.87
N ALA A 137 -3.53 11.42 10.17
CA ALA A 137 -3.66 11.77 8.76
C ALA A 137 -2.94 10.77 7.86
N HIS A 138 -3.54 10.44 6.72
CA HIS A 138 -2.91 9.58 5.71
C HIS A 138 -1.79 10.30 4.95
N ARG A 139 -1.84 11.64 4.89
CA ARG A 139 -0.88 12.51 4.24
C ARG A 139 -0.68 13.81 5.02
N TYR A 140 0.53 14.35 4.88
CA TYR A 140 0.92 15.63 5.42
C TYR A 140 1.49 16.52 4.31
N PHE A 141 1.02 17.76 4.22
CA PHE A 141 1.51 18.79 3.31
C PHE A 141 2.04 19.99 4.06
N THR A 142 3.11 20.58 3.55
CA THR A 142 3.64 21.84 4.07
C THR A 142 3.14 23.02 3.22
N LYS A 143 2.67 24.09 3.85
CA LYS A 143 2.42 25.38 3.20
C LYS A 143 3.78 26.10 3.00
N PRO A 144 4.04 26.75 1.85
CA PRO A 144 3.16 26.83 0.69
C PRO A 144 3.19 25.54 -0.15
N PHE A 145 2.07 25.18 -0.73
CA PHE A 145 1.92 24.02 -1.61
C PHE A 145 1.49 24.44 -3.02
N SER A 146 1.84 23.63 -4.01
CA SER A 146 1.31 23.77 -5.37
C SER A 146 -0.10 23.19 -5.45
N PRO A 147 -1.11 23.90 -6.04
CA PRO A 147 -2.42 23.33 -6.31
C PRO A 147 -2.34 22.02 -7.11
N THR A 148 -1.42 21.92 -8.06
CA THR A 148 -1.20 20.72 -8.87
C THR A 148 -0.75 19.53 -8.00
N ASP A 149 0.23 19.74 -7.10
CA ASP A 149 0.73 18.67 -6.24
C ASP A 149 -0.33 18.16 -5.27
N LEU A 150 -1.11 19.09 -4.69
CA LEU A 150 -2.22 18.73 -3.80
C LEU A 150 -3.31 17.96 -4.57
N SER A 151 -3.66 18.40 -5.78
CA SER A 151 -4.65 17.73 -6.63
C SER A 151 -4.21 16.32 -7.01
N GLN A 152 -2.95 16.12 -7.40
CA GLN A 152 -2.42 14.79 -7.72
C GLN A 152 -2.53 13.82 -6.54
N VAL A 153 -2.22 14.28 -5.34
CA VAL A 153 -2.35 13.45 -4.14
C VAL A 153 -3.80 13.17 -3.80
N ILE A 154 -4.69 14.14 -3.95
CA ILE A 154 -6.13 13.95 -3.75
C ILE A 154 -6.67 12.90 -4.71
N VAL A 155 -6.36 13.02 -6.01
CA VAL A 155 -6.76 12.04 -7.03
C VAL A 155 -6.21 10.66 -6.68
N SER A 156 -4.90 10.55 -6.40
CA SER A 156 -4.27 9.29 -6.01
C SER A 156 -4.94 8.63 -4.79
N LEU A 157 -5.27 9.41 -3.75
CA LEU A 157 -5.95 8.90 -2.56
C LEU A 157 -7.40 8.47 -2.85
N CYS A 158 -8.11 9.25 -3.66
CA CYS A 158 -9.49 8.94 -4.03
C CYS A 158 -9.57 7.75 -4.99
N ASP A 159 -8.62 7.62 -5.91
CA ASP A 159 -8.53 6.47 -6.82
C ASP A 159 -8.15 5.20 -6.06
N ALA A 160 -7.20 5.27 -5.13
CA ALA A 160 -6.92 4.15 -4.22
C ALA A 160 -8.19 3.64 -3.55
N ARG A 161 -9.10 4.53 -3.16
CA ARG A 161 -10.40 4.18 -2.55
C ARG A 161 -11.41 3.60 -3.54
N THR A 162 -11.36 3.98 -4.80
CA THR A 162 -12.21 3.39 -5.86
C THR A 162 -11.75 1.96 -6.17
N PHE A 163 -10.43 1.71 -6.16
CA PHE A 163 -9.89 0.35 -6.27
C PHE A 163 -10.23 -0.52 -5.06
N ALA A 164 -10.42 0.06 -3.87
CA ALA A 164 -11.05 -0.62 -2.75
C ALA A 164 -12.58 -0.61 -2.96
N ALA A 165 -13.07 -1.31 -3.97
CA ALA A 165 -14.50 -1.46 -4.30
C ALA A 165 -15.34 -2.04 -3.15
N ASN A 166 -14.72 -2.29 -2.00
CA ASN A 166 -15.34 -2.88 -0.83
C ASN A 166 -15.22 -1.93 0.37
N ASP A 167 -16.36 -1.48 0.89
CA ASP A 167 -16.44 -0.68 2.11
C ASP A 167 -15.72 -1.31 3.30
N LYS A 168 -15.64 -2.65 3.32
CA LYS A 168 -14.92 -3.39 4.36
C LYS A 168 -13.41 -3.15 4.31
N ILE A 169 -12.76 -3.07 3.14
CA ILE A 169 -11.33 -2.74 3.05
C ILE A 169 -11.08 -1.36 3.64
N ARG A 170 -11.92 -0.40 3.26
CA ARG A 170 -11.84 0.97 3.77
C ARG A 170 -12.03 1.00 5.29
N GLU A 171 -12.96 0.20 5.80
CA GLU A 171 -13.22 0.05 7.23
C GLU A 171 -12.03 -0.62 7.95
N TYR A 172 -11.46 -1.72 7.42
CA TYR A 172 -10.32 -2.40 8.04
C TYR A 172 -9.06 -1.56 8.02
N VAL A 173 -8.73 -0.94 6.89
CA VAL A 173 -7.56 -0.04 6.81
C VAL A 173 -7.79 1.23 7.63
N GLY A 174 -9.03 1.73 7.69
CA GLY A 174 -9.37 2.91 8.50
C GLY A 174 -9.49 2.65 10.00
N ARG A 175 -9.81 1.42 10.43
CA ARG A 175 -9.86 0.98 11.84
C ARG A 175 -8.47 0.70 12.42
N ILE A 176 -7.45 0.65 11.61
CA ILE A 176 -6.11 0.70 12.14
C ILE A 176 -5.98 2.11 12.72
N ASP A 177 -6.31 2.23 14.02
CA ASP A 177 -6.19 3.47 14.82
C ASP A 177 -4.77 4.04 14.79
N ALA A 178 -3.90 3.32 14.13
CA ALA A 178 -2.60 3.71 13.67
C ALA A 178 -2.25 2.82 12.47
N ILE A 179 -2.65 3.18 11.25
CA ILE A 179 -1.82 2.82 10.10
C ILE A 179 -0.43 3.31 10.49
N PRO A 180 0.62 2.44 10.42
CA PRO A 180 1.97 2.92 10.68
C PRO A 180 2.20 4.10 9.75
N THR A 181 2.10 5.29 10.31
CA THR A 181 2.39 6.50 9.56
C THR A 181 3.85 6.42 9.20
N LEU A 182 4.14 6.83 7.97
CA LEU A 182 5.52 6.96 7.53
C LEU A 182 6.27 7.76 8.62
N SER A 183 7.23 7.15 9.28
CA SER A 183 7.95 7.82 10.36
C SER A 183 8.62 9.11 9.88
N LYS A 184 8.92 9.98 10.82
CA LYS A 184 9.72 11.19 10.56
C LYS A 184 10.99 10.83 9.77
N THR A 185 11.71 9.81 10.20
CA THR A 185 12.93 9.31 9.54
C THR A 185 12.68 8.94 8.07
N TYR A 186 11.61 8.21 7.77
CA TYR A 186 11.30 7.85 6.38
C TYR A 186 10.91 9.07 5.54
N LEU A 187 10.13 10.00 6.11
CA LEU A 187 9.76 11.24 5.41
C LEU A 187 10.98 12.12 5.13
N GLU A 188 11.90 12.22 6.07
CA GLU A 188 13.16 12.94 5.89
C GLU A 188 14.05 12.30 4.84
N LEU A 189 14.14 10.97 4.83
CA LEU A 189 14.84 10.22 3.78
C LEU A 189 14.20 10.46 2.40
N THR A 190 12.88 10.47 2.31
CA THR A 190 12.17 10.72 1.04
C THR A 190 12.37 12.16 0.55
N LYS A 191 12.40 13.15 1.47
CA LYS A 191 12.73 14.54 1.13
C LYS A 191 14.18 14.68 0.68
N ALA A 192 15.11 14.02 1.37
CA ALA A 192 16.52 14.00 1.03
C ALA A 192 16.78 13.51 -0.40
N LEU A 193 16.04 12.48 -0.82
CA LEU A 193 16.09 11.96 -2.19
C LEU A 193 15.65 12.98 -3.26
N ARG A 194 14.53 13.66 -3.00
CA ARG A 194 14.00 14.64 -3.97
C ARG A 194 14.96 15.81 -4.21
N SER A 195 15.83 16.11 -3.26
CA SER A 195 16.81 17.20 -3.37
C SER A 195 17.99 16.87 -4.27
N HIS A 196 18.27 15.59 -4.58
CA HIS A 196 19.43 15.10 -5.36
C HIS A 196 20.81 15.67 -4.96
N THR A 197 20.88 16.39 -3.84
CA THR A 197 22.05 17.20 -3.45
C THR A 197 22.69 16.79 -2.14
N LEU A 198 22.02 15.93 -1.34
CA LEU A 198 22.57 15.55 -0.05
C LEU A 198 23.61 14.43 -0.18
N PRO A 199 24.77 14.57 0.46
CA PRO A 199 25.76 13.52 0.54
C PRO A 199 25.21 12.27 1.25
N LEU A 200 25.63 11.06 0.84
CA LEU A 200 25.23 9.79 1.48
C LEU A 200 25.48 9.79 2.99
N ARG A 201 26.48 10.50 3.45
CA ARG A 201 26.80 10.63 4.88
C ARG A 201 25.70 11.35 5.66
N ASP A 202 25.12 12.41 5.10
CA ASP A 202 24.04 13.17 5.74
C ASP A 202 22.75 12.35 5.76
N ILE A 203 22.51 11.58 4.72
CA ILE A 203 21.39 10.63 4.63
C ILE A 203 21.52 9.52 5.71
N SER A 204 22.73 8.97 5.87
CA SER A 204 22.98 7.96 6.91
C SER A 204 22.77 8.53 8.31
N ALA A 205 23.15 9.79 8.54
CA ALA A 205 22.96 10.47 9.79
C ALA A 205 21.48 10.63 10.19
N ILE A 206 20.56 10.75 9.23
CA ILE A 206 19.11 10.77 9.49
C ILE A 206 18.65 9.45 10.15
N ILE A 207 19.13 8.31 9.67
CA ILE A 207 18.79 6.98 10.24
C ILE A 207 19.47 6.80 11.60
N GLU A 208 20.71 7.24 11.72
CA GLU A 208 21.55 7.09 12.92
C GLU A 208 21.06 7.92 14.12
N GLN A 209 20.16 8.88 13.91
CA GLN A 209 19.46 9.58 15.00
C GLN A 209 18.53 8.63 15.81
N ASP A 210 18.03 7.57 15.18
CA ASP A 210 17.24 6.54 15.83
C ASP A 210 18.10 5.29 16.09
N LEU A 211 18.54 5.11 17.33
CA LEU A 211 19.42 4.01 17.72
C LEU A 211 18.77 2.64 17.56
N ALA A 212 17.46 2.52 17.81
CA ALA A 212 16.73 1.26 17.67
C ALA A 212 16.62 0.87 16.19
N LEU A 213 16.25 1.82 15.34
CA LEU A 213 16.18 1.63 13.90
C LEU A 213 17.55 1.31 13.31
N THR A 214 18.59 2.04 13.71
CA THR A 214 19.99 1.79 13.33
C THR A 214 20.40 0.35 13.65
N ALA A 215 20.15 -0.11 14.87
CA ALA A 215 20.47 -1.48 15.29
C ALA A 215 19.74 -2.51 14.43
N LYS A 216 18.45 -2.29 14.13
CA LYS A 216 17.65 -3.17 13.27
C LYS A 216 18.13 -3.21 11.83
N VAL A 217 18.42 -2.06 11.23
CA VAL A 217 18.99 -1.97 9.88
C VAL A 217 20.30 -2.75 9.82
N LEU A 218 21.23 -2.51 10.77
CA LEU A 218 22.51 -3.19 10.82
C LEU A 218 22.36 -4.70 11.08
N GLN A 219 21.45 -5.12 11.95
CA GLN A 219 21.14 -6.52 12.18
C GLN A 219 20.63 -7.18 10.89
N THR A 220 19.73 -6.51 10.17
CA THR A 220 19.14 -7.03 8.93
C THR A 220 20.20 -7.15 7.83
N VAL A 221 21.02 -6.12 7.62
CA VAL A 221 22.08 -6.11 6.59
C VAL A 221 23.18 -7.12 6.89
N ASN A 222 23.51 -7.35 8.16
CA ASN A 222 24.47 -8.36 8.59
C ASN A 222 23.88 -9.79 8.65
N SER A 223 22.62 -9.96 8.33
CA SER A 223 22.00 -11.28 8.30
C SER A 223 22.58 -12.14 7.17
N VAL A 224 22.47 -13.45 7.31
CA VAL A 224 22.89 -14.44 6.30
C VAL A 224 22.29 -14.15 4.91
N ARG A 225 21.14 -13.50 4.87
CA ARG A 225 20.41 -13.16 3.63
C ARG A 225 21.15 -12.18 2.72
N PHE A 226 21.80 -11.17 3.31
CA PHE A 226 22.64 -10.24 2.56
C PHE A 226 24.07 -10.78 2.40
N ALA A 227 24.50 -11.67 3.30
CA ALA A 227 25.81 -12.34 3.31
C ALA A 227 26.99 -11.38 3.00
N PRO A 228 27.16 -10.28 3.76
CA PRO A 228 28.22 -9.34 3.48
C PRO A 228 29.60 -10.00 3.68
N ALA A 229 30.56 -9.71 2.80
CA ALA A 229 31.93 -10.24 2.89
C ALA A 229 32.64 -9.84 4.20
N ARG A 230 32.19 -8.76 4.85
CA ARG A 230 32.64 -8.30 6.17
C ARG A 230 31.47 -7.75 6.96
N ARG A 231 31.56 -7.78 8.28
CA ARG A 231 30.55 -7.20 9.14
C ARG A 231 30.39 -5.70 8.90
N ILE A 232 29.18 -5.25 8.63
CA ILE A 232 28.80 -3.85 8.45
C ILE A 232 28.59 -3.22 9.82
N GLN A 233 29.24 -2.08 10.09
CA GLN A 233 29.25 -1.44 11.41
C GLN A 233 28.52 -0.10 11.47
N SER A 234 28.26 0.52 10.30
CA SER A 234 27.54 1.80 10.20
C SER A 234 26.45 1.75 9.14
N VAL A 235 25.47 2.62 9.26
CA VAL A 235 24.44 2.79 8.22
C VAL A 235 25.07 3.31 6.92
N PHE A 236 26.11 4.13 7.03
CA PHE A 236 26.86 4.60 5.87
C PHE A 236 27.49 3.43 5.08
N ASP A 237 28.14 2.47 5.77
CA ASP A 237 28.67 1.27 5.11
C ASP A 237 27.54 0.41 4.51
N ALA A 238 26.39 0.33 5.18
CA ALA A 238 25.23 -0.37 4.64
C ALA A 238 24.75 0.27 3.33
N VAL A 239 24.59 1.59 3.30
CA VAL A 239 24.19 2.31 2.09
C VAL A 239 25.21 2.12 0.97
N GLN A 240 26.50 2.14 1.26
CA GLN A 240 27.53 1.90 0.25
C GLN A 240 27.50 0.47 -0.31
N MET A 241 27.15 -0.52 0.50
CA MET A 241 27.18 -1.93 0.10
C MET A 241 25.91 -2.37 -0.65
N ILE A 242 24.74 -2.02 -0.16
CA ILE A 242 23.45 -2.53 -0.69
C ILE A 242 22.62 -1.48 -1.42
N GLY A 243 23.06 -0.24 -1.41
CA GLY A 243 22.39 0.89 -2.04
C GLY A 243 21.44 1.61 -1.09
N PHE A 244 21.23 2.90 -1.38
CA PHE A 244 20.39 3.75 -0.54
C PHE A 244 18.91 3.35 -0.60
N GLU A 245 18.38 3.05 -1.78
CA GLU A 245 16.97 2.67 -1.97
C GLU A 245 16.63 1.40 -1.19
N VAL A 246 17.53 0.43 -1.17
CA VAL A 246 17.37 -0.79 -0.37
C VAL A 246 17.34 -0.48 1.12
N VAL A 247 18.23 0.40 1.60
CA VAL A 247 18.22 0.82 3.01
C VAL A 247 16.94 1.57 3.33
N ARG A 248 16.47 2.45 2.45
CA ARG A 248 15.20 3.17 2.60
C ARG A 248 14.00 2.21 2.67
N ALA A 249 13.96 1.21 1.80
CA ALA A 249 12.92 0.18 1.82
C ALA A 249 12.94 -0.63 3.13
N LEU A 250 14.14 -0.97 3.63
CA LEU A 250 14.30 -1.62 4.94
C LEU A 250 13.79 -0.74 6.08
N VAL A 251 14.13 0.54 6.10
CA VAL A 251 13.64 1.50 7.11
C VAL A 251 12.12 1.52 7.14
N LEU A 252 11.47 1.68 5.99
CA LEU A 252 10.01 1.66 5.89
C LEU A 252 9.42 0.36 6.46
N SER A 253 9.92 -0.76 5.98
CA SER A 253 9.37 -2.06 6.35
C SER A 253 9.60 -2.38 7.83
N ILE A 254 10.80 -2.15 8.37
CA ILE A 254 11.10 -2.36 9.80
C ILE A 254 10.10 -1.60 10.67
N GLN A 255 9.86 -0.32 10.36
CA GLN A 255 8.96 0.51 11.15
C GLN A 255 7.52 0.03 11.12
N VAL A 256 7.04 -0.40 9.94
CA VAL A 256 5.70 -0.95 9.77
C VAL A 256 5.55 -2.25 10.56
N PHE A 257 6.49 -3.16 10.42
CA PHE A 257 6.44 -4.44 11.11
C PHE A 257 6.57 -4.30 12.63
N GLU A 258 7.44 -3.40 13.11
CA GLU A 258 7.57 -3.14 14.55
C GLU A 258 6.30 -2.54 15.13
N PHE A 259 5.71 -1.57 14.45
CA PHE A 259 4.44 -0.98 14.87
C PHE A 259 3.35 -2.06 15.02
N CYS A 260 3.15 -2.90 14.02
CA CYS A 260 2.14 -3.95 14.06
C CYS A 260 2.47 -5.04 15.09
N HIS A 261 3.76 -5.34 15.31
CA HIS A 261 4.21 -6.29 16.34
C HIS A 261 3.92 -5.81 17.77
N HIS A 262 3.94 -4.49 18.03
CA HIS A 262 3.56 -3.94 19.33
C HIS A 262 2.06 -4.06 19.61
N THR A 263 1.22 -4.03 18.60
CA THR A 263 -0.24 -4.17 18.71
C THR A 263 -0.68 -5.62 18.83
N SER A 264 0.06 -6.57 18.24
CA SER A 264 -0.27 -7.99 18.25
C SER A 264 1.01 -8.84 18.15
N LYS A 265 1.46 -9.39 19.29
CA LYS A 265 2.66 -10.26 19.39
C LYS A 265 2.34 -11.65 18.84
N THR A 266 2.26 -11.82 17.53
CA THR A 266 1.94 -13.10 16.90
C THR A 266 3.10 -13.65 16.06
N GLU A 267 3.17 -14.98 15.92
CA GLU A 267 4.06 -15.69 15.00
C GLU A 267 3.90 -15.19 13.56
N LEU A 268 2.70 -14.74 13.20
CA LEU A 268 2.36 -14.18 11.91
C LEU A 268 3.38 -13.11 11.46
N PHE A 269 3.62 -12.09 12.29
CA PHE A 269 4.47 -10.96 11.89
C PHE A 269 5.91 -11.37 11.63
N GLN A 270 6.47 -12.24 12.47
CA GLN A 270 7.82 -12.76 12.29
C GLN A 270 7.93 -13.61 11.03
N THR A 271 6.91 -14.43 10.76
CA THR A 271 6.86 -15.28 9.57
C THR A 271 6.74 -14.44 8.30
N VAL A 272 5.82 -13.47 8.26
CA VAL A 272 5.64 -12.57 7.11
C VAL A 272 6.89 -11.74 6.88
N TRP A 273 7.49 -11.13 7.91
CA TRP A 273 8.75 -10.41 7.78
C TRP A 273 9.86 -11.27 7.18
N SER A 274 10.05 -12.46 7.75
CA SER A 274 11.08 -13.40 7.31
C SER A 274 10.88 -13.85 5.87
N HIS A 275 9.64 -14.08 5.46
CA HIS A 275 9.25 -14.42 4.10
C HIS A 275 9.51 -13.25 3.15
N SER A 276 9.01 -12.07 3.46
CA SER A 276 9.15 -10.86 2.63
C SER A 276 10.62 -10.51 2.39
N LEU A 277 11.47 -10.57 3.42
CA LEU A 277 12.88 -10.28 3.28
C LEU A 277 13.61 -11.32 2.39
N ARG A 278 13.30 -12.61 2.54
CA ARG A 278 13.85 -13.64 1.63
C ARG A 278 13.42 -13.42 0.20
N THR A 279 12.13 -13.17 -0.01
CA THR A 279 11.58 -12.90 -1.35
C THR A 279 12.23 -11.67 -1.98
N ALA A 280 12.41 -10.58 -1.22
CA ALA A 280 13.05 -9.36 -1.69
C ALA A 280 14.49 -9.60 -2.19
N VAL A 281 15.30 -10.31 -1.40
CA VAL A 281 16.70 -10.63 -1.79
C VAL A 281 16.75 -11.52 -3.03
N ARG A 282 15.91 -12.54 -3.10
CA ARG A 282 15.83 -13.47 -4.24
C ARG A 282 15.39 -12.76 -5.50
N ALA A 283 14.30 -11.98 -5.42
CA ALA A 283 13.77 -11.21 -6.53
C ALA A 283 14.81 -10.22 -7.09
N LYS A 284 15.50 -9.48 -6.21
CA LYS A 284 16.59 -8.57 -6.62
C LYS A 284 17.73 -9.32 -7.34
N ARG A 285 18.11 -10.51 -6.85
CA ARG A 285 19.15 -11.32 -7.48
C ARG A 285 18.72 -11.87 -8.84
N ILE A 286 17.47 -12.27 -9.00
CA ILE A 286 16.90 -12.67 -10.29
C ILE A 286 16.89 -11.47 -11.25
N ALA A 287 16.43 -10.31 -10.81
CA ALA A 287 16.41 -9.07 -11.60
C ALA A 287 17.82 -8.68 -12.08
N ALA A 288 18.82 -8.79 -11.20
CA ALA A 288 20.21 -8.51 -11.54
C ALA A 288 20.79 -9.55 -12.52
N TYR A 289 20.39 -10.82 -12.43
CA TYR A 289 20.80 -11.87 -13.38
C TYR A 289 20.20 -11.62 -14.78
N GLU A 290 19.00 -11.05 -14.85
CA GLU A 290 18.33 -10.65 -16.10
C GLU A 290 18.77 -9.26 -16.60
N ASP A 291 19.88 -8.74 -16.08
CA ASP A 291 20.48 -7.47 -16.49
C ASP A 291 19.51 -6.27 -16.40
N LEU A 292 18.55 -6.29 -15.48
CA LEU A 292 17.72 -5.11 -15.24
C LEU A 292 18.59 -3.93 -14.73
N PRO A 293 18.26 -2.69 -15.12
CA PRO A 293 18.87 -1.50 -14.56
C PRO A 293 18.91 -1.51 -13.03
N TYR A 294 19.92 -0.91 -12.44
CA TYR A 294 20.14 -0.92 -10.99
C TYR A 294 18.89 -0.39 -10.23
N GLU A 295 18.27 0.65 -10.75
CA GLU A 295 17.05 1.25 -10.20
C GLU A 295 15.89 0.26 -10.16
N LEU A 296 15.72 -0.55 -11.22
CA LEU A 296 14.70 -1.59 -11.29
C LEU A 296 15.04 -2.79 -10.40
N CYS A 297 16.32 -3.10 -10.19
CA CYS A 297 16.73 -4.11 -9.20
C CYS A 297 16.37 -3.67 -7.77
N ASP A 298 16.54 -2.39 -7.44
CA ASP A 298 16.17 -1.82 -6.14
C ASP A 298 14.65 -1.75 -5.97
N GLU A 299 13.91 -1.40 -7.00
CA GLU A 299 12.45 -1.48 -7.03
C GLU A 299 11.98 -2.93 -6.81
N THR A 300 12.61 -3.90 -7.47
CA THR A 300 12.32 -5.33 -7.28
C THR A 300 12.49 -5.75 -5.82
N PHE A 301 13.54 -5.25 -5.15
CA PHE A 301 13.72 -5.48 -3.72
C PHE A 301 12.59 -4.88 -2.89
N LEU A 302 12.20 -3.65 -3.18
CA LEU A 302 11.07 -2.98 -2.51
C LEU A 302 9.77 -3.76 -2.68
N LEU A 303 9.47 -4.21 -3.89
CA LEU A 303 8.31 -5.06 -4.19
C LEU A 303 8.33 -6.35 -3.35
N GLY A 304 9.46 -7.06 -3.36
CA GLY A 304 9.61 -8.30 -2.57
C GLY A 304 9.44 -8.08 -1.07
N LEU A 305 9.80 -6.90 -0.57
CA LEU A 305 9.68 -6.57 0.85
C LEU A 305 8.24 -6.20 1.25
N LEU A 306 7.48 -5.59 0.35
CA LEU A 306 6.15 -5.05 0.63
C LEU A 306 4.98 -5.90 0.09
N HIS A 307 5.24 -6.93 -0.73
CA HIS A 307 4.16 -7.68 -1.38
C HIS A 307 3.12 -8.25 -0.41
N ASP A 308 3.57 -8.68 0.76
CA ASP A 308 2.74 -9.29 1.81
C ASP A 308 2.32 -8.31 2.93
N ILE A 309 2.54 -7.01 2.76
CA ILE A 309 2.24 -5.99 3.79
C ILE A 309 0.77 -6.02 4.23
N GLY A 310 -0.14 -6.40 3.35
CA GLY A 310 -1.55 -6.53 3.66
C GLY A 310 -1.87 -7.60 4.70
N LYS A 311 -1.06 -8.68 4.79
CA LYS A 311 -1.17 -9.68 5.86
C LYS A 311 -0.91 -9.07 7.24
N VAL A 312 0.05 -8.15 7.29
CA VAL A 312 0.39 -7.40 8.49
C VAL A 312 -0.78 -6.51 8.91
N VAL A 313 -1.38 -5.83 7.94
CA VAL A 313 -2.55 -4.96 8.15
C VAL A 313 -3.75 -5.76 8.65
N LEU A 314 -4.11 -6.84 7.97
CA LEU A 314 -5.22 -7.71 8.38
C LEU A 314 -4.98 -8.34 9.75
N GLY A 315 -3.75 -8.77 10.03
CA GLY A 315 -3.35 -9.32 11.32
C GLY A 315 -3.41 -8.31 12.47
N ALA A 316 -3.12 -7.04 12.21
CA ALA A 316 -3.23 -5.98 13.19
C ALA A 316 -4.68 -5.55 13.46
N SER A 317 -5.52 -5.49 12.40
CA SER A 317 -6.90 -5.01 12.47
C SER A 317 -7.91 -6.06 12.94
N CYS A 318 -7.67 -7.33 12.57
CA CYS A 318 -8.59 -8.46 12.80
C CYS A 318 -7.85 -9.61 13.48
N SER A 319 -7.11 -9.34 14.56
CA SER A 319 -6.05 -10.18 15.11
C SER A 319 -6.46 -11.64 15.38
N GLU A 320 -7.63 -11.89 15.96
CA GLU A 320 -8.06 -13.26 16.30
C GLU A 320 -8.57 -14.02 15.07
N ASP A 321 -9.41 -13.41 14.27
CA ASP A 321 -10.05 -14.05 13.12
C ASP A 321 -9.04 -14.28 12.00
N TYR A 322 -8.20 -13.25 11.74
CA TYR A 322 -7.14 -13.37 10.73
C TYR A 322 -6.07 -14.40 11.14
N GLN A 323 -5.72 -14.46 12.42
CA GLN A 323 -4.75 -15.45 12.88
C GLN A 323 -5.25 -16.89 12.72
N LYS A 324 -6.52 -17.17 13.03
CA LYS A 324 -7.14 -18.47 12.80
C LYS A 324 -7.14 -18.85 11.32
N LEU A 325 -7.53 -17.90 10.47
CA LEU A 325 -7.55 -18.07 9.01
C LEU A 325 -6.14 -18.32 8.47
N TRP A 326 -5.16 -17.52 8.88
CA TRP A 326 -3.76 -17.66 8.45
C TRP A 326 -3.16 -19.00 8.87
N VAL A 327 -3.31 -19.42 10.13
CA VAL A 327 -2.81 -20.73 10.60
C VAL A 327 -3.39 -21.88 9.78
N THR A 328 -4.66 -21.79 9.36
CA THR A 328 -5.33 -22.84 8.58
C THR A 328 -4.83 -22.90 7.14
N HIS A 329 -4.45 -21.79 6.55
CA HIS A 329 -4.18 -21.69 5.10
C HIS A 329 -2.76 -21.23 4.73
N ARG A 330 -1.86 -20.98 5.69
CA ARG A 330 -0.52 -20.40 5.45
C ARG A 330 0.36 -21.18 4.47
N ASP A 331 0.13 -22.48 4.34
CA ASP A 331 0.91 -23.34 3.43
C ASP A 331 0.33 -23.39 1.99
N ASN A 332 -0.83 -22.76 1.79
CA ASN A 332 -1.50 -22.70 0.47
C ASN A 332 -1.97 -21.26 0.19
N SER A 333 -1.17 -20.53 -0.59
CA SER A 333 -1.43 -19.11 -0.88
C SER A 333 -2.75 -18.88 -1.61
N ALA A 334 -3.14 -19.75 -2.54
CA ALA A 334 -4.40 -19.60 -3.26
C ALA A 334 -5.61 -19.80 -2.33
N ALA A 335 -5.55 -20.80 -1.45
CA ALA A 335 -6.59 -21.01 -0.43
C ALA A 335 -6.67 -19.87 0.58
N LEU A 336 -5.51 -19.26 0.93
CA LEU A 336 -5.47 -18.10 1.81
C LEU A 336 -6.15 -16.88 1.17
N VAL A 337 -5.79 -16.54 -0.06
CA VAL A 337 -6.37 -15.45 -0.86
C VAL A 337 -7.89 -15.58 -0.98
N ASP A 338 -8.37 -16.78 -1.27
CA ASP A 338 -9.80 -17.09 -1.40
C ASP A 338 -10.53 -16.98 -0.04
N ALA A 339 -9.93 -17.45 1.04
CA ALA A 339 -10.49 -17.34 2.38
C ALA A 339 -10.52 -15.88 2.89
N GLU A 340 -9.47 -15.10 2.64
CA GLU A 340 -9.42 -13.67 2.92
C GLU A 340 -10.52 -12.92 2.18
N SER A 341 -10.63 -13.15 0.86
CA SER A 341 -11.65 -12.51 0.03
C SER A 341 -13.07 -12.82 0.48
N ARG A 342 -13.35 -14.06 0.92
CA ARG A 342 -14.67 -14.42 1.47
C ARG A 342 -14.94 -13.78 2.82
N MET A 343 -13.95 -13.75 3.71
CA MET A 343 -14.15 -13.26 5.08
C MET A 343 -14.14 -11.73 5.16
N PHE A 344 -13.19 -11.10 4.49
CA PHE A 344 -12.94 -9.66 4.59
C PHE A 344 -13.40 -8.88 3.35
N GLY A 345 -13.78 -9.58 2.27
CA GLY A 345 -14.22 -8.97 1.01
C GLY A 345 -13.05 -8.53 0.12
N ALA A 346 -11.81 -8.74 0.55
CA ALA A 346 -10.60 -8.58 -0.23
C ALA A 346 -9.46 -9.38 0.38
N ASP A 347 -8.48 -9.74 -0.43
CA ASP A 347 -7.28 -10.41 0.01
C ASP A 347 -6.19 -9.42 0.44
N HIS A 348 -5.10 -9.97 1.00
CA HIS A 348 -3.98 -9.17 1.46
C HIS A 348 -3.25 -8.40 0.34
N ALA A 349 -3.28 -8.89 -0.90
CA ALA A 349 -2.66 -8.18 -2.02
C ALA A 349 -3.38 -6.86 -2.31
N HIS A 350 -4.72 -6.87 -2.32
CA HIS A 350 -5.55 -5.69 -2.47
C HIS A 350 -5.41 -4.72 -1.28
N VAL A 351 -5.42 -5.25 -0.05
CA VAL A 351 -5.23 -4.45 1.18
C VAL A 351 -3.85 -3.79 1.20
N GLY A 352 -2.81 -4.54 0.84
CA GLY A 352 -1.44 -4.03 0.76
C GLY A 352 -1.30 -2.93 -0.28
N ALA A 353 -1.78 -3.17 -1.49
CA ALA A 353 -1.76 -2.18 -2.57
C ALA A 353 -2.50 -0.89 -2.19
N PHE A 354 -3.67 -1.01 -1.55
CA PHE A 354 -4.38 0.14 -1.03
C PHE A 354 -3.55 0.94 -0.02
N LEU A 355 -2.90 0.27 0.92
CA LEU A 355 -2.02 0.92 1.90
C LEU A 355 -0.84 1.65 1.22
N LEU A 356 -0.21 1.02 0.23
CA LEU A 356 0.91 1.62 -0.49
C LEU A 356 0.48 2.88 -1.26
N ARG A 357 -0.71 2.88 -1.86
CA ARG A 357 -1.32 4.07 -2.47
C ARG A 357 -1.58 5.16 -1.45
N LEU A 358 -2.15 4.81 -0.28
CA LEU A 358 -2.33 5.76 0.82
C LEU A 358 -1.00 6.39 1.25
N TRP A 359 0.09 5.64 1.25
CA TRP A 359 1.42 6.16 1.56
C TRP A 359 2.09 6.89 0.39
N GLY A 360 1.49 6.83 -0.83
CA GLY A 360 1.97 7.46 -2.05
C GLY A 360 3.25 6.89 -2.59
N LEU A 361 3.38 5.59 -2.49
CA LEU A 361 4.34 4.89 -3.31
C LEU A 361 3.90 4.97 -4.79
N PRO A 362 4.84 4.80 -5.73
CA PRO A 362 4.51 4.77 -7.14
C PRO A 362 3.40 3.77 -7.46
N GLU A 363 2.54 4.10 -8.43
CA GLU A 363 1.40 3.24 -8.80
C GLU A 363 1.87 1.88 -9.31
N GLU A 364 3.00 1.84 -10.01
CA GLU A 364 3.62 0.62 -10.51
C GLU A 364 3.93 -0.35 -9.36
N VAL A 365 4.43 0.16 -8.24
CA VAL A 365 4.71 -0.63 -7.02
C VAL A 365 3.42 -1.14 -6.40
N ALA A 366 2.42 -0.28 -6.27
CA ALA A 366 1.13 -0.67 -5.69
C ALA A 366 0.41 -1.70 -6.58
N GLN A 367 0.43 -1.52 -7.89
CA GLN A 367 -0.15 -2.45 -8.85
C GLN A 367 0.57 -3.81 -8.84
N ALA A 368 1.90 -3.81 -8.82
CA ALA A 368 2.66 -5.05 -8.75
C ALA A 368 2.35 -5.84 -7.46
N VAL A 369 2.20 -5.15 -6.33
CA VAL A 369 1.74 -5.77 -5.08
C VAL A 369 0.31 -6.29 -5.20
N GLN A 370 -0.60 -5.55 -5.82
CA GLN A 370 -1.97 -5.99 -6.02
C GLN A 370 -2.08 -7.26 -6.85
N MET A 371 -1.23 -7.38 -7.87
CA MET A 371 -1.30 -8.44 -8.88
C MET A 371 -0.36 -9.62 -8.60
N HIS A 372 0.36 -9.65 -7.47
CA HIS A 372 1.41 -10.65 -7.25
C HIS A 372 0.90 -12.10 -7.17
N HIS A 373 -0.40 -12.31 -6.91
CA HIS A 373 -1.06 -13.61 -7.02
C HIS A 373 -1.76 -13.87 -8.37
N SER A 374 -1.87 -12.85 -9.22
CA SER A 374 -2.64 -12.89 -10.47
C SER A 374 -1.76 -12.59 -11.69
N ILE A 375 -0.54 -13.10 -11.69
CA ILE A 375 0.48 -12.81 -12.73
C ILE A 375 -0.01 -13.17 -14.14
N GLY A 376 -0.81 -14.22 -14.30
CA GLY A 376 -1.36 -14.63 -15.59
C GLY A 376 -2.39 -13.67 -16.19
N ALA A 377 -2.85 -12.66 -15.43
CA ALA A 377 -3.73 -11.60 -15.92
C ALA A 377 -2.96 -10.38 -16.45
N VAL A 378 -1.62 -10.40 -16.36
CA VAL A 378 -0.74 -9.30 -16.80
C VAL A 378 -0.06 -9.70 -18.11
N GLU A 379 -0.09 -8.81 -19.09
CA GLU A 379 0.67 -8.98 -20.34
C GLU A 379 2.10 -8.49 -20.13
N PHE A 380 3.08 -9.35 -20.41
CA PHE A 380 4.49 -9.03 -20.32
C PHE A 380 5.10 -8.95 -21.72
N THR A 381 5.71 -7.82 -22.05
CA THR A 381 6.46 -7.62 -23.31
C THR A 381 7.96 -7.79 -23.10
N GLN A 382 8.41 -7.77 -21.85
CA GLN A 382 9.82 -7.95 -21.44
C GLN A 382 9.89 -8.38 -19.98
N PHE A 383 11.05 -8.87 -19.57
CA PHE A 383 11.33 -9.17 -18.17
C PHE A 383 11.28 -7.88 -17.33
N ASN A 384 10.66 -7.93 -16.16
CA ASN A 384 10.45 -6.76 -15.31
C ASN A 384 10.44 -7.12 -13.80
N PRO A 385 10.41 -6.13 -12.89
CA PRO A 385 10.39 -6.34 -11.44
C PRO A 385 9.26 -7.25 -10.93
N GLN A 386 8.07 -7.15 -11.53
CA GLN A 386 6.92 -7.98 -11.13
C GLN A 386 7.12 -9.46 -11.46
N LEU A 387 7.69 -9.77 -12.63
CA LEU A 387 8.00 -11.14 -13.00
C LEU A 387 9.12 -11.72 -12.11
N ALA A 388 10.15 -10.92 -11.79
CA ALA A 388 11.20 -11.32 -10.85
C ALA A 388 10.65 -11.63 -9.45
N LEU A 389 9.69 -10.83 -8.95
CA LEU A 389 8.99 -11.10 -7.71
C LEU A 389 8.24 -12.43 -7.76
N HIS A 390 7.47 -12.66 -8.81
CA HIS A 390 6.71 -13.89 -9.00
C HIS A 390 7.61 -15.14 -9.01
N LEU A 391 8.70 -15.10 -9.77
CA LEU A 391 9.68 -16.19 -9.83
C LEU A 391 10.33 -16.46 -8.45
N ALA A 392 10.67 -15.41 -7.71
CA ALA A 392 11.23 -15.54 -6.37
C ALA A 392 10.28 -16.22 -5.37
N GLN A 393 8.98 -16.08 -5.57
CA GLN A 393 7.94 -16.73 -4.76
C GLN A 393 7.67 -18.17 -5.19
N GLU A 394 7.46 -18.42 -6.49
CA GLU A 394 7.01 -19.72 -6.99
C GLU A 394 8.14 -20.74 -7.05
N LEU A 395 9.40 -20.32 -7.26
CA LEU A 395 10.58 -21.18 -7.22
C LEU A 395 11.09 -21.42 -5.78
N ALA A 396 10.43 -20.86 -4.75
CA ALA A 396 10.87 -21.03 -3.37
C ALA A 396 10.79 -22.51 -2.92
N PRO A 397 11.75 -22.98 -2.11
CA PRO A 397 11.78 -24.36 -1.63
C PRO A 397 10.48 -24.73 -0.91
N GLY A 398 9.95 -25.93 -1.23
CA GLY A 398 8.71 -26.45 -0.64
C GLY A 398 7.43 -25.97 -1.32
N ARG A 399 7.49 -25.10 -2.33
CA ARG A 399 6.35 -24.76 -3.18
C ARG A 399 6.18 -25.73 -4.33
N GLN A 400 4.91 -25.98 -4.73
CA GLN A 400 4.58 -26.95 -5.78
C GLN A 400 4.71 -26.38 -7.19
N GLN A 401 5.31 -25.22 -7.40
CA GLN A 401 5.46 -24.53 -8.71
C GLN A 401 4.17 -24.50 -9.59
N ALA A 402 3.02 -24.79 -8.95
CA ALA A 402 1.75 -24.97 -9.66
C ALA A 402 1.26 -23.69 -10.36
N ASN A 403 1.73 -22.55 -9.89
CA ASN A 403 1.36 -21.22 -10.40
C ASN A 403 2.48 -20.57 -11.21
N LEU A 404 3.56 -21.28 -11.51
CA LEU A 404 4.64 -20.73 -12.32
C LEU A 404 4.09 -20.30 -13.68
N ALA A 405 4.29 -19.05 -14.04
CA ALA A 405 3.78 -18.47 -15.28
C ALA A 405 4.58 -18.97 -16.51
N LEU A 406 4.54 -20.28 -16.75
CA LEU A 406 5.29 -20.93 -17.84
C LEU A 406 4.96 -20.33 -19.21
N GLY A 407 3.69 -19.97 -19.46
CA GLY A 407 3.30 -19.31 -20.70
C GLY A 407 4.01 -17.98 -20.90
N VAL A 408 4.09 -17.14 -19.85
CA VAL A 408 4.82 -15.86 -19.89
C VAL A 408 6.31 -16.07 -20.14
N ILE A 409 6.91 -17.08 -19.48
CA ILE A 409 8.33 -17.42 -19.66
C ILE A 409 8.61 -17.85 -21.09
N GLN A 410 7.72 -18.66 -21.69
CA GLN A 410 7.79 -19.12 -23.08
C GLN A 410 7.62 -17.96 -24.07
N ASP A 411 6.62 -17.12 -23.86
CA ASP A 411 6.36 -15.97 -24.72
C ASP A 411 7.53 -14.98 -24.77
N LEU A 412 8.29 -14.91 -23.66
CA LEU A 412 9.51 -14.11 -23.56
C LEU A 412 10.78 -14.85 -24.02
N GLY A 413 10.70 -16.16 -24.31
CA GLY A 413 11.85 -16.98 -24.73
C GLY A 413 12.88 -17.23 -23.63
N LEU A 414 12.47 -17.26 -22.37
CA LEU A 414 13.35 -17.30 -21.19
C LEU A 414 13.42 -18.69 -20.51
N GLU A 415 12.92 -19.77 -21.15
CA GLU A 415 12.89 -21.12 -20.55
C GLU A 415 14.28 -21.63 -20.18
N SER A 416 15.29 -21.26 -20.94
CA SER A 416 16.70 -21.63 -20.66
C SER A 416 17.25 -21.01 -19.37
N HIS A 417 16.63 -19.97 -18.81
CA HIS A 417 17.05 -19.28 -17.59
C HIS A 417 16.52 -19.95 -16.30
N LEU A 418 15.47 -20.78 -16.41
CA LEU A 418 14.83 -21.46 -15.26
C LEU A 418 15.82 -22.15 -14.31
N PRO A 419 16.82 -22.97 -14.76
CA PRO A 419 17.72 -23.63 -13.85
C PRO A 419 18.59 -22.67 -13.03
N MET A 420 18.91 -21.49 -13.60
CA MET A 420 19.69 -20.48 -12.89
C MET A 420 18.82 -19.74 -11.86
N TRP A 421 17.57 -19.40 -12.18
CA TRP A 421 16.63 -18.83 -11.22
C TRP A 421 16.38 -19.76 -10.03
N GLU A 422 16.20 -21.07 -10.28
CA GLU A 422 16.13 -22.09 -9.23
C GLU A 422 17.39 -22.09 -8.36
N THR A 423 18.56 -22.05 -8.97
CA THR A 423 19.83 -21.97 -8.24
C THR A 423 19.93 -20.72 -7.38
N ILE A 424 19.51 -19.55 -7.90
CA ILE A 424 19.50 -18.28 -7.16
C ILE A 424 18.56 -18.36 -5.94
N VAL A 425 17.38 -18.94 -6.13
CA VAL A 425 16.36 -19.04 -5.08
C VAL A 425 16.75 -20.05 -4.00
N HIS A 426 17.44 -21.15 -4.36
CA HIS A 426 17.82 -22.22 -3.44
C HIS A 426 19.12 -21.94 -2.66
N ARG A 427 19.99 -21.05 -3.13
CA ARG A 427 21.25 -20.72 -2.44
C ARG A 427 21.11 -20.31 -0.97
N ASP A 428 19.96 -19.78 -0.58
CA ASP A 428 19.70 -19.37 0.81
C ASP A 428 19.28 -20.56 1.72
N SER A 429 18.87 -21.71 1.16
CA SER A 429 18.46 -22.88 1.95
C SER A 429 19.67 -23.68 2.49
N ASP A 430 20.79 -23.64 1.79
CA ASP A 430 21.99 -24.37 2.20
C ASP A 430 22.68 -23.75 3.41
N TYR A 431 22.55 -22.42 3.60
CA TYR A 431 23.11 -21.71 4.75
C TYR A 431 22.30 -21.88 6.03
N VAL A 432 20.99 -22.12 5.93
CA VAL A 432 20.12 -22.32 7.11
C VAL A 432 20.31 -23.73 7.69
N ALA A 433 20.59 -24.73 6.87
CA ALA A 433 20.87 -26.07 7.33
C ALA A 433 22.19 -26.17 8.11
N ALA A 434 23.21 -25.38 7.72
CA ALA A 434 24.51 -25.35 8.38
C ALA A 434 24.55 -24.59 9.72
N SER A 435 23.56 -23.72 10.01
CA SER A 435 23.51 -22.91 11.23
C SER A 435 22.60 -23.47 12.33
N VAL A 436 22.01 -24.65 12.12
CA VAL A 436 21.16 -25.35 13.11
C VAL A 436 21.94 -26.50 13.78
N GLU A 437 23.15 -26.80 13.30
CA GLU A 437 24.03 -27.86 13.87
C GLU A 437 25.14 -27.32 14.79
N ASP A 438 25.20 -26.00 15.07
CA ASP A 438 26.05 -25.38 16.10
C ASP A 438 25.13 -24.71 17.16
#